data_7b2a1b99913cd68dc6645e3261b5de0a
#
_entry.id   7b2a1b99913cd68dc6645e3261b5de0a
#
_cell.length_a   1.000
_cell.length_b   1.000
_cell.length_c   1.000
_cell.angle_alpha   90.00
_cell.angle_beta   90.00
_cell.angle_gamma   90.00
#
_symmetry.space_group_name_H-M   'P 1'
#
loop_
_entity.id
_entity.type
_entity.pdbx_description
1 polymer ?
#
loop_
_entity_poly.entity_id
_entity_poly.type
_entity_poly.pdbx_seq_one_letter_code
_entity_poly.pdbx_strand_id
1 'polypeptide(L)'
;MSPKRRRHRTRDTEHVARHEEEVGLGVGSAAQRYAAYKAEAQAASSLRARWVSTLSFTPDPFQIQALDAVEAGSSVLVAAPTGAGKTIVGQFGAYVALEQGMRAFYTTPIKALSNQKYLELCDLYGSDNVGLATGDTSVNSGAPVVVMTTEVLRNMIYAGAPLDDLGVVILDEVHYLADKMRGPVWEEVIIHLPAHVAIIALSATVSNAEEFGAWIREVRSSCEIIVSEKRPVPLYQHMIVGEDIFDLYAPTGKGKLNPELVAATRDSEMRGGRGSR
;
A
#
# COMPACT_ATOMS: atom_id res chain seq x y z
N MET A 1 19.47 87.11 -12.30
CA MET A 1 19.15 86.17 -13.40
C MET A 1 19.08 84.75 -12.91
N SER A 2 17.94 84.14 -13.10
CA SER A 2 17.54 82.84 -12.60
C SER A 2 18.31 81.66 -13.13
N PRO A 3 18.37 80.50 -12.37
CA PRO A 3 17.98 79.28 -12.98
C PRO A 3 17.07 78.42 -12.11
N LYS A 4 15.88 78.18 -12.60
CA LYS A 4 15.03 77.03 -12.22
C LYS A 4 15.29 75.90 -13.19
N ARG A 5 15.63 74.67 -12.66
CA ARG A 5 15.25 73.36 -13.14
C ARG A 5 16.01 72.26 -12.44
N ARG A 6 15.41 71.72 -11.38
CA ARG A 6 15.68 70.34 -10.94
C ARG A 6 14.61 69.95 -9.89
N ARG A 7 13.47 69.43 -10.36
CA ARG A 7 12.56 68.62 -9.53
C ARG A 7 11.52 68.00 -10.49
N HIS A 8 11.84 66.87 -11.10
CA HIS A 8 10.85 65.94 -11.63
C HIS A 8 11.58 64.69 -12.14
N ARG A 9 12.02 63.81 -11.20
CA ARG A 9 12.48 62.47 -11.58
C ARG A 9 12.51 61.47 -10.43
N THR A 10 11.76 61.70 -9.38
CA THR A 10 11.73 60.76 -8.21
C THR A 10 10.37 60.21 -7.86
N ARG A 11 9.32 60.52 -8.66
CA ARG A 11 7.97 60.00 -8.40
C ARG A 11 7.56 58.79 -9.24
N ASP A 12 8.16 58.54 -10.38
CA ASP A 12 7.78 57.43 -11.26
C ASP A 12 8.43 56.11 -10.93
N THR A 13 9.57 56.11 -10.20
CA THR A 13 10.23 54.87 -9.77
C THR A 13 9.63 54.24 -8.50
N GLU A 14 8.94 55.02 -7.66
CA GLU A 14 8.25 54.48 -6.49
C GLU A 14 6.89 53.84 -6.81
N HIS A 15 6.27 54.25 -7.94
CA HIS A 15 4.97 53.67 -8.33
C HIS A 15 5.10 52.32 -9.04
N VAL A 16 6.23 52.04 -9.68
CA VAL A 16 6.53 50.76 -10.33
C VAL A 16 6.91 49.70 -9.27
N ALA A 17 7.65 50.11 -8.23
CA ALA A 17 8.04 49.20 -7.16
C ALA A 17 6.88 48.79 -6.24
N ARG A 18 5.81 49.63 -6.12
CA ARG A 18 4.62 49.28 -5.32
C ARG A 18 3.62 48.39 -6.06
N HIS A 19 3.67 48.32 -7.38
CA HIS A 19 2.79 47.43 -8.15
C HIS A 19 3.33 46.01 -8.28
N GLU A 20 4.62 45.80 -7.99
CA GLU A 20 5.23 44.45 -7.98
C GLU A 20 5.07 43.73 -6.63
N GLU A 21 4.73 44.44 -5.54
CA GLU A 21 4.49 43.85 -4.19
C GLU A 21 3.07 43.37 -3.93
N GLU A 22 2.09 43.72 -4.77
CA GLU A 22 0.67 43.35 -4.58
C GLU A 22 0.19 42.15 -5.43
N VAL A 23 1.02 41.63 -6.33
CA VAL A 23 0.72 40.37 -7.02
C VAL A 23 1.65 39.30 -6.46
N GLY A 24 1.18 38.55 -5.46
CA GLY A 24 1.84 37.39 -4.89
C GLY A 24 2.03 36.27 -5.93
N LEU A 25 2.84 36.53 -6.95
CA LEU A 25 3.29 35.59 -7.97
C LEU A 25 4.62 35.01 -7.52
N GLY A 26 4.59 33.72 -7.21
CA GLY A 26 5.64 32.90 -6.65
C GLY A 26 7.06 33.19 -7.13
N VAL A 27 7.97 33.17 -6.15
CA VAL A 27 9.41 33.34 -6.29
C VAL A 27 10.00 32.23 -7.17
N GLY A 28 10.02 32.43 -8.49
CA GLY A 28 10.64 31.50 -9.44
C GLY A 28 10.79 32.13 -10.83
N SER A 29 11.86 31.78 -11.54
CA SER A 29 12.07 32.20 -12.93
C SER A 29 10.95 31.70 -13.84
N ALA A 30 10.73 32.34 -15.00
CA ALA A 30 9.76 31.86 -15.99
C ALA A 30 9.98 30.39 -16.38
N ALA A 31 11.23 29.94 -16.43
CA ALA A 31 11.59 28.55 -16.67
C ALA A 31 11.14 27.62 -15.53
N GLN A 32 11.26 28.06 -14.27
CA GLN A 32 10.80 27.28 -13.11
C GLN A 32 9.27 27.19 -13.07
N ARG A 33 8.55 28.27 -13.38
CA ARG A 33 7.08 28.27 -13.48
C ARG A 33 6.59 27.37 -14.62
N TYR A 34 7.25 27.40 -15.77
CA TYR A 34 6.93 26.51 -16.89
C TYR A 34 7.24 25.04 -16.56
N ALA A 35 8.36 24.76 -15.90
CA ALA A 35 8.70 23.42 -15.44
C ALA A 35 7.68 22.91 -14.42
N ALA A 36 7.25 23.74 -13.45
CA ALA A 36 6.21 23.41 -12.49
C ALA A 36 4.87 23.14 -13.17
N TYR A 37 4.43 24.01 -14.10
CA TYR A 37 3.22 23.80 -14.88
C TYR A 37 3.27 22.51 -15.71
N LYS A 38 4.40 22.23 -16.36
CA LYS A 38 4.58 20.99 -17.13
C LYS A 38 4.56 19.75 -16.22
N ALA A 39 5.19 19.83 -15.04
CA ALA A 39 5.15 18.76 -14.04
C ALA A 39 3.73 18.53 -13.51
N GLU A 40 2.98 19.60 -13.24
CA GLU A 40 1.59 19.55 -12.78
C GLU A 40 0.65 18.96 -13.85
N ALA A 41 0.80 19.40 -15.12
CA ALA A 41 0.05 18.85 -16.25
C ALA A 41 0.38 17.37 -16.50
N GLN A 42 1.64 16.99 -16.34
CA GLN A 42 2.10 15.61 -16.48
C GLN A 42 1.61 14.75 -15.31
N ALA A 43 1.63 15.27 -14.08
CA ALA A 43 1.06 14.61 -12.90
C ALA A 43 -0.46 14.42 -13.03
N ALA A 44 -1.18 15.40 -13.56
CA ALA A 44 -2.63 15.33 -13.81
C ALA A 44 -3.00 14.30 -14.90
N SER A 45 -2.08 13.97 -15.81
CA SER A 45 -2.27 12.96 -16.87
C SER A 45 -1.82 11.55 -16.46
N SER A 46 -1.25 11.37 -15.26
CA SER A 46 -0.75 10.08 -14.79
C SER A 46 -1.88 9.06 -14.56
N LEU A 47 -1.57 7.78 -14.69
CA LEU A 47 -2.50 6.69 -14.38
C LEU A 47 -2.96 6.76 -12.93
N ARG A 48 -2.03 7.10 -12.02
CA ARG A 48 -2.34 7.33 -10.61
C ARG A 48 -3.37 8.44 -10.41
N ALA A 49 -3.20 9.60 -11.06
CA ALA A 49 -4.13 10.71 -10.91
C ALA A 49 -5.53 10.33 -11.41
N ARG A 50 -5.62 9.68 -12.56
CA ARG A 50 -6.89 9.14 -13.10
C ARG A 50 -7.53 8.16 -12.12
N TRP A 51 -6.76 7.19 -11.63
CA TRP A 51 -7.24 6.20 -10.67
C TRP A 51 -7.72 6.85 -9.36
N VAL A 52 -6.92 7.71 -8.75
CA VAL A 52 -7.26 8.40 -7.50
C VAL A 52 -8.51 9.25 -7.65
N SER A 53 -8.76 9.85 -8.81
CA SER A 53 -9.98 10.63 -9.07
C SER A 53 -11.27 9.79 -9.05
N THR A 54 -11.18 8.47 -9.20
CA THR A 54 -12.34 7.56 -9.11
C THR A 54 -12.67 7.12 -7.68
N LEU A 55 -11.77 7.37 -6.73
CA LEU A 55 -11.95 6.95 -5.34
C LEU A 55 -12.90 7.89 -4.60
N SER A 56 -13.71 7.34 -3.71
CA SER A 56 -14.60 8.10 -2.82
C SER A 56 -13.93 8.64 -1.55
N PHE A 57 -12.62 8.41 -1.41
CA PHE A 57 -11.82 8.82 -0.25
C PHE A 57 -10.44 9.32 -0.69
N THR A 58 -9.74 10.02 0.20
CA THR A 58 -8.36 10.49 -0.03
C THR A 58 -7.39 9.41 0.43
N PRO A 59 -6.50 8.90 -0.43
CA PRO A 59 -5.49 7.93 -0.04
C PRO A 59 -4.51 8.49 1.00
N ASP A 60 -4.06 7.63 1.92
CA ASP A 60 -2.99 7.95 2.88
C ASP A 60 -1.63 8.14 2.17
N PRO A 61 -0.67 8.88 2.76
CA PRO A 61 0.64 9.13 2.14
C PRO A 61 1.39 7.87 1.72
N PHE A 62 1.34 6.78 2.52
CA PHE A 62 1.99 5.52 2.16
C PHE A 62 1.34 4.85 0.94
N GLN A 63 0.03 5.00 0.78
CA GLN A 63 -0.69 4.51 -0.40
C GLN A 63 -0.26 5.28 -1.64
N ILE A 64 -0.22 6.61 -1.57
CA ILE A 64 0.27 7.45 -2.68
C ILE A 64 1.69 7.06 -3.09
N GLN A 65 2.60 6.90 -2.13
CA GLN A 65 3.97 6.46 -2.40
C GLN A 65 3.99 5.10 -3.11
N ALA A 66 3.14 4.16 -2.68
CA ALA A 66 3.04 2.86 -3.33
C ALA A 66 2.48 2.93 -4.74
N LEU A 67 1.44 3.77 -4.96
CA LEU A 67 0.90 3.98 -6.31
C LEU A 67 1.92 4.61 -7.25
N ASP A 68 2.74 5.57 -6.78
CA ASP A 68 3.81 6.19 -7.58
C ASP A 68 4.88 5.15 -7.99
N ALA A 69 5.28 4.27 -7.08
CA ALA A 69 6.25 3.21 -7.36
C ALA A 69 5.70 2.18 -8.37
N VAL A 70 4.42 1.80 -8.22
CA VAL A 70 3.73 0.89 -9.17
C VAL A 70 3.61 1.53 -10.55
N GLU A 71 3.23 2.80 -10.65
CA GLU A 71 3.15 3.51 -11.94
C GLU A 71 4.51 3.62 -12.62
N ALA A 72 5.60 3.75 -11.84
CA ALA A 72 6.97 3.72 -12.34
C ALA A 72 7.45 2.33 -12.79
N GLY A 73 6.63 1.27 -12.64
CA GLY A 73 6.97 -0.10 -13.02
C GLY A 73 7.85 -0.84 -12.01
N SER A 74 8.01 -0.30 -10.80
CA SER A 74 8.78 -0.97 -9.74
C SER A 74 7.97 -2.07 -9.07
N SER A 75 8.62 -3.15 -8.65
CA SER A 75 8.04 -4.03 -7.65
C SER A 75 7.94 -3.30 -6.31
N VAL A 76 6.90 -3.60 -5.53
CA VAL A 76 6.68 -2.93 -4.24
C VAL A 76 6.34 -3.94 -3.15
N LEU A 77 6.87 -3.71 -1.95
CA LEU A 77 6.42 -4.35 -0.72
C LEU A 77 5.73 -3.30 0.15
N VAL A 78 4.44 -3.49 0.39
CA VAL A 78 3.66 -2.62 1.28
C VAL A 78 3.39 -3.35 2.59
N ALA A 79 4.03 -2.90 3.66
CA ALA A 79 3.85 -3.41 5.00
C ALA A 79 3.07 -2.40 5.85
N ALA A 80 1.82 -2.72 6.16
CA ALA A 80 0.95 -1.85 6.96
C ALA A 80 -0.08 -2.70 7.73
N PRO A 81 -0.57 -2.23 8.89
CA PRO A 81 -1.53 -2.97 9.69
C PRO A 81 -2.79 -3.39 8.90
N THR A 82 -3.47 -4.43 9.39
CA THR A 82 -4.78 -4.83 8.85
C THR A 82 -5.76 -3.65 8.95
N GLY A 83 -6.56 -3.44 7.91
CA GLY A 83 -7.49 -2.32 7.83
C GLY A 83 -6.88 -1.00 7.33
N ALA A 84 -5.55 -0.91 7.13
CA ALA A 84 -4.90 0.29 6.61
C ALA A 84 -5.16 0.56 5.11
N GLY A 85 -5.93 -0.30 4.42
CA GLY A 85 -6.28 -0.08 3.01
C GLY A 85 -5.20 -0.45 2.00
N LYS A 86 -4.34 -1.44 2.30
CA LYS A 86 -3.30 -1.94 1.36
C LYS A 86 -3.86 -2.43 0.03
N THR A 87 -5.08 -2.97 0.04
CA THR A 87 -5.77 -3.52 -1.13
C THR A 87 -5.80 -2.57 -2.32
N ILE A 88 -5.90 -1.25 -2.07
CA ILE A 88 -5.92 -0.24 -3.15
C ILE A 88 -4.65 -0.30 -4.02
N VAL A 89 -3.50 -0.65 -3.44
CA VAL A 89 -2.25 -0.75 -4.20
C VAL A 89 -2.28 -1.94 -5.16
N GLY A 90 -2.81 -3.08 -4.71
CA GLY A 90 -3.02 -4.24 -5.59
C GLY A 90 -4.05 -3.97 -6.68
N GLN A 91 -5.16 -3.30 -6.35
CA GLN A 91 -6.15 -2.87 -7.32
C GLN A 91 -5.53 -1.93 -8.37
N PHE A 92 -4.78 -0.93 -7.93
CA PHE A 92 -4.10 -0.03 -8.86
C PHE A 92 -3.09 -0.75 -9.76
N GLY A 93 -2.35 -1.74 -9.23
CA GLY A 93 -1.45 -2.56 -10.05
C GLY A 93 -2.18 -3.30 -11.18
N ALA A 94 -3.35 -3.88 -10.87
CA ALA A 94 -4.19 -4.49 -11.89
C ALA A 94 -4.68 -3.44 -12.92
N TYR A 95 -5.07 -2.25 -12.47
CA TYR A 95 -5.46 -1.15 -13.35
C TYR A 95 -4.32 -0.74 -14.31
N VAL A 96 -3.11 -0.58 -13.79
CA VAL A 96 -1.92 -0.23 -14.61
C VAL A 96 -1.65 -1.30 -15.66
N ALA A 97 -1.70 -2.59 -15.30
CA ALA A 97 -1.50 -3.68 -16.24
C ALA A 97 -2.57 -3.66 -17.36
N LEU A 98 -3.84 -3.46 -17.01
CA LEU A 98 -4.92 -3.36 -17.98
C LEU A 98 -4.75 -2.18 -18.95
N GLU A 99 -4.35 -1.01 -18.46
CA GLU A 99 -4.09 0.18 -19.30
C GLU A 99 -2.89 -0.04 -20.26
N GLN A 100 -2.00 -0.96 -19.91
CA GLN A 100 -0.86 -1.37 -20.74
C GLN A 100 -1.18 -2.55 -21.68
N GLY A 101 -2.41 -3.07 -21.65
CA GLY A 101 -2.81 -4.25 -22.42
C GLY A 101 -2.19 -5.57 -21.92
N MET A 102 -1.73 -5.59 -20.66
CA MET A 102 -1.14 -6.74 -19.98
C MET A 102 -2.15 -7.38 -19.02
N ARG A 103 -1.89 -8.61 -18.61
CA ARG A 103 -2.68 -9.31 -17.60
C ARG A 103 -2.16 -9.03 -16.19
N ALA A 104 -3.05 -9.17 -15.22
CA ALA A 104 -2.76 -9.09 -13.79
C ALA A 104 -3.21 -10.36 -13.08
N PHE A 105 -2.36 -10.96 -12.24
CA PHE A 105 -2.75 -12.04 -11.35
C PHE A 105 -2.81 -11.56 -9.91
N TYR A 106 -3.96 -11.73 -9.27
CA TYR A 106 -4.16 -11.41 -7.86
C TYR A 106 -4.16 -12.70 -7.05
N THR A 107 -3.13 -12.93 -6.24
CA THR A 107 -3.01 -14.16 -5.47
C THR A 107 -3.33 -13.95 -3.99
N THR A 108 -3.95 -14.95 -3.39
CA THR A 108 -4.29 -14.99 -1.97
C THR A 108 -3.85 -16.31 -1.33
N PRO A 109 -3.66 -16.37 0.00
CA PRO A 109 -3.19 -17.59 0.66
C PRO A 109 -4.22 -18.71 0.74
N ILE A 110 -5.50 -18.42 0.61
CA ILE A 110 -6.57 -19.41 0.77
C ILE A 110 -7.75 -19.12 -0.15
N LYS A 111 -8.46 -20.18 -0.55
CA LYS A 111 -9.62 -20.12 -1.45
C LYS A 111 -10.70 -19.14 -1.01
N ALA A 112 -11.01 -19.07 0.30
CA ALA A 112 -12.06 -18.17 0.81
C ALA A 112 -11.74 -16.70 0.49
N LEU A 113 -10.49 -16.30 0.66
CA LEU A 113 -10.03 -14.96 0.31
C LEU A 113 -10.01 -14.74 -1.21
N SER A 114 -9.66 -15.77 -2.01
CA SER A 114 -9.75 -15.68 -3.47
C SER A 114 -11.19 -15.40 -3.92
N ASN A 115 -12.17 -16.10 -3.37
CA ASN A 115 -13.58 -15.88 -3.72
C ASN A 115 -14.06 -14.46 -3.34
N GLN A 116 -13.71 -13.99 -2.15
CA GLN A 116 -14.02 -12.62 -1.73
C GLN A 116 -13.39 -11.60 -2.67
N LYS A 117 -12.10 -11.76 -2.97
CA LYS A 117 -11.35 -10.83 -3.83
C LYS A 117 -11.86 -10.85 -5.27
N TYR A 118 -12.27 -12.01 -5.76
CA TYR A 118 -12.92 -12.15 -7.07
C TYR A 118 -14.17 -11.27 -7.18
N LEU A 119 -15.06 -11.33 -6.19
CA LEU A 119 -16.26 -10.50 -6.17
C LEU A 119 -15.92 -8.99 -6.12
N GLU A 120 -15.01 -8.60 -5.23
CA GLU A 120 -14.54 -7.21 -5.14
C GLU A 120 -13.98 -6.68 -6.47
N LEU A 121 -13.20 -7.50 -7.19
CA LEU A 121 -12.63 -7.10 -8.47
C LEU A 121 -13.65 -7.13 -9.61
N CYS A 122 -14.65 -8.03 -9.57
CA CYS A 122 -15.77 -8.00 -10.50
C CYS A 122 -16.59 -6.71 -10.38
N ASP A 123 -16.80 -6.22 -9.15
CA ASP A 123 -17.48 -4.94 -8.93
C ASP A 123 -16.68 -3.76 -9.48
N LEU A 124 -15.34 -3.85 -9.45
CA LEU A 124 -14.45 -2.78 -9.89
C LEU A 124 -14.20 -2.78 -11.41
N TYR A 125 -14.00 -3.95 -12.01
CA TYR A 125 -13.56 -4.09 -13.41
C TYR A 125 -14.63 -4.70 -14.34
N GLY A 126 -15.75 -5.19 -13.78
CA GLY A 126 -16.75 -5.96 -14.50
C GLY A 126 -16.41 -7.45 -14.56
N SER A 127 -17.44 -8.30 -14.49
CA SER A 127 -17.30 -9.77 -14.46
C SER A 127 -16.63 -10.36 -15.70
N ASP A 128 -16.74 -9.70 -16.85
CA ASP A 128 -16.15 -10.17 -18.10
C ASP A 128 -14.62 -10.02 -18.10
N ASN A 129 -14.10 -9.10 -17.30
CA ASN A 129 -12.67 -8.81 -17.20
C ASN A 129 -11.97 -9.52 -16.04
N VAL A 130 -12.73 -10.25 -15.20
CA VAL A 130 -12.17 -10.91 -14.02
C VAL A 130 -12.43 -12.40 -14.06
N GLY A 131 -11.40 -13.17 -13.78
CA GLY A 131 -11.43 -14.62 -13.65
C GLY A 131 -11.10 -15.10 -12.24
N LEU A 132 -11.43 -16.34 -11.94
CA LEU A 132 -11.10 -17.03 -10.70
C LEU A 132 -10.46 -18.38 -11.03
N ALA A 133 -9.31 -18.70 -10.40
CA ALA A 133 -8.66 -20.00 -10.50
C ALA A 133 -8.22 -20.48 -9.11
N THR A 134 -8.91 -21.50 -8.60
CA THR A 134 -8.54 -22.18 -7.35
C THR A 134 -8.33 -23.68 -7.64
N GLY A 135 -7.91 -24.46 -6.65
CA GLY A 135 -7.62 -25.89 -6.88
C GLY A 135 -8.78 -26.71 -7.45
N ASP A 136 -10.01 -26.28 -7.24
CA ASP A 136 -11.24 -27.00 -7.63
C ASP A 136 -12.23 -26.14 -8.43
N THR A 137 -11.94 -24.88 -8.67
CA THR A 137 -12.85 -23.95 -9.35
C THR A 137 -12.06 -23.12 -10.37
N SER A 138 -12.57 -23.06 -11.60
CA SER A 138 -12.03 -22.20 -12.66
C SER A 138 -13.20 -21.49 -13.35
N VAL A 139 -13.17 -20.15 -13.31
CA VAL A 139 -14.14 -19.28 -13.97
C VAL A 139 -13.36 -18.26 -14.78
N ASN A 140 -13.63 -18.12 -16.06
CA ASN A 140 -13.02 -17.13 -16.95
C ASN A 140 -11.48 -17.00 -16.78
N SER A 141 -10.76 -18.13 -16.79
CA SER A 141 -9.29 -18.15 -16.55
C SER A 141 -8.46 -17.40 -17.60
N GLY A 142 -9.06 -17.08 -18.74
CA GLY A 142 -8.46 -16.23 -19.78
C GLY A 142 -8.68 -14.72 -19.58
N ALA A 143 -9.36 -14.31 -18.52
CA ALA A 143 -9.63 -12.89 -18.24
C ALA A 143 -8.32 -12.08 -18.08
N PRO A 144 -8.39 -10.76 -18.36
CA PRO A 144 -7.24 -9.86 -18.13
C PRO A 144 -6.80 -9.82 -16.66
N VAL A 145 -7.72 -9.91 -15.71
CA VAL A 145 -7.42 -10.02 -14.27
C VAL A 145 -7.85 -11.39 -13.78
N VAL A 146 -6.96 -12.18 -13.20
CA VAL A 146 -7.32 -13.49 -12.64
C VAL A 146 -6.95 -13.53 -11.16
N VAL A 147 -7.96 -13.82 -10.34
CA VAL A 147 -7.77 -14.09 -8.91
C VAL A 147 -7.49 -15.58 -8.72
N MET A 148 -6.48 -15.91 -7.93
CA MET A 148 -6.10 -17.30 -7.70
C MET A 148 -5.48 -17.51 -6.33
N THR A 149 -5.32 -18.77 -5.90
CA THR A 149 -4.44 -19.05 -4.76
C THR A 149 -2.97 -19.07 -5.20
N THR A 150 -2.07 -18.76 -4.28
CA THR A 150 -0.63 -18.72 -4.59
C THR A 150 -0.11 -20.07 -5.09
N GLU A 151 -0.67 -21.17 -4.57
CA GLU A 151 -0.34 -22.52 -5.03
C GLU A 151 -0.71 -22.78 -6.51
N VAL A 152 -1.82 -22.19 -6.97
CA VAL A 152 -2.23 -22.31 -8.39
C VAL A 152 -1.22 -21.59 -9.26
N LEU A 153 -0.79 -20.39 -8.92
CA LEU A 153 0.23 -19.65 -9.65
C LEU A 153 1.56 -20.43 -9.69
N ARG A 154 2.02 -20.94 -8.54
CA ARG A 154 3.21 -21.79 -8.49
C ARG A 154 3.10 -22.98 -9.44
N ASN A 155 1.98 -23.69 -9.42
CA ASN A 155 1.77 -24.84 -10.29
C ASN A 155 1.75 -24.46 -11.77
N MET A 156 1.20 -23.30 -12.14
CA MET A 156 1.26 -22.75 -13.50
C MET A 156 2.70 -22.50 -13.94
N ILE A 157 3.52 -21.90 -13.08
CA ILE A 157 4.95 -21.65 -13.35
C ILE A 157 5.68 -22.96 -13.60
N TYR A 158 5.50 -23.97 -12.74
CA TYR A 158 6.14 -25.28 -12.90
C TYR A 158 5.63 -26.07 -14.11
N ALA A 159 4.40 -25.86 -14.51
CA ALA A 159 3.84 -26.44 -15.74
C ALA A 159 4.34 -25.73 -17.02
N GLY A 160 5.13 -24.67 -16.90
CA GLY A 160 5.59 -23.89 -18.05
C GLY A 160 4.47 -23.13 -18.76
N ALA A 161 3.44 -22.68 -18.01
CA ALA A 161 2.40 -21.85 -18.60
C ALA A 161 2.99 -20.57 -19.20
N PRO A 162 2.51 -20.11 -20.37
CA PRO A 162 2.99 -18.86 -20.95
C PRO A 162 2.58 -17.68 -20.07
N LEU A 163 3.56 -16.86 -19.69
CA LEU A 163 3.40 -15.67 -18.85
C LEU A 163 3.92 -14.40 -19.54
N ASP A 164 4.08 -14.43 -20.86
CA ASP A 164 4.65 -13.32 -21.64
C ASP A 164 3.73 -12.08 -21.63
N ASP A 165 2.44 -12.29 -21.48
CA ASP A 165 1.40 -11.26 -21.41
C ASP A 165 1.10 -10.80 -19.96
N LEU A 166 1.78 -11.36 -18.96
CA LEU A 166 1.59 -11.02 -17.55
C LEU A 166 2.41 -9.79 -17.18
N GLY A 167 1.78 -8.71 -16.78
CA GLY A 167 2.45 -7.46 -16.37
C GLY A 167 2.73 -7.40 -14.87
N VAL A 168 1.81 -7.91 -14.05
CA VAL A 168 1.91 -7.80 -12.59
C VAL A 168 1.33 -9.01 -11.87
N VAL A 169 1.95 -9.36 -10.76
CA VAL A 169 1.44 -10.31 -9.77
C VAL A 169 1.26 -9.59 -8.43
N ILE A 170 0.05 -9.64 -7.90
CA ILE A 170 -0.27 -9.17 -6.56
C ILE A 170 -0.21 -10.37 -5.61
N LEU A 171 0.68 -10.34 -4.64
CA LEU A 171 0.84 -11.31 -3.57
C LEU A 171 0.17 -10.75 -2.31
N ASP A 172 -1.11 -11.08 -2.12
CA ASP A 172 -1.82 -10.63 -0.92
C ASP A 172 -1.46 -11.49 0.30
N GLU A 173 -1.45 -10.86 1.47
CA GLU A 173 -1.12 -11.47 2.77
C GLU A 173 0.24 -12.18 2.74
N VAL A 174 1.24 -11.57 2.13
CA VAL A 174 2.58 -12.19 1.95
C VAL A 174 3.28 -12.55 3.26
N HIS A 175 2.80 -12.08 4.41
CA HIS A 175 3.30 -12.49 5.73
C HIS A 175 3.13 -14.00 6.01
N TYR A 176 2.28 -14.72 5.27
CA TYR A 176 2.22 -16.19 5.27
C TYR A 176 3.53 -16.85 4.80
N LEU A 177 4.46 -16.09 4.21
CA LEU A 177 5.81 -16.56 3.92
C LEU A 177 6.54 -17.04 5.19
N ALA A 178 6.23 -16.49 6.37
CA ALA A 178 6.75 -16.97 7.65
C ALA A 178 6.15 -18.30 8.11
N ASP A 179 5.09 -18.81 7.47
CA ASP A 179 4.50 -20.13 7.75
C ASP A 179 5.40 -21.25 7.24
N LYS A 180 5.79 -22.18 8.13
CA LYS A 180 6.72 -23.28 7.81
C LYS A 180 6.22 -24.21 6.70
N MET A 181 4.91 -24.35 6.54
CA MET A 181 4.30 -25.25 5.56
C MET A 181 4.03 -24.58 4.21
N ARG A 182 3.67 -23.29 4.25
CA ARG A 182 3.22 -22.54 3.07
C ARG A 182 4.26 -21.56 2.56
N GLY A 183 5.15 -21.07 3.42
CA GLY A 183 6.18 -20.07 3.05
C GLY A 183 6.94 -20.39 1.77
N PRO A 184 7.42 -21.64 1.58
CA PRO A 184 8.14 -22.02 0.36
C PRO A 184 7.37 -21.74 -0.94
N VAL A 185 6.04 -21.76 -0.92
CA VAL A 185 5.22 -21.48 -2.10
C VAL A 185 5.39 -20.04 -2.60
N TRP A 186 5.44 -19.06 -1.67
CA TRP A 186 5.67 -17.65 -2.01
C TRP A 186 7.09 -17.41 -2.50
N GLU A 187 8.08 -18.05 -1.85
CA GLU A 187 9.49 -17.97 -2.27
C GLU A 187 9.66 -18.50 -3.70
N GLU A 188 9.12 -19.67 -4.00
CA GLU A 188 9.15 -20.28 -5.32
C GLU A 188 8.52 -19.38 -6.39
N VAL A 189 7.36 -18.80 -6.09
CA VAL A 189 6.68 -17.84 -6.99
C VAL A 189 7.56 -16.62 -7.24
N ILE A 190 8.10 -15.98 -6.21
CA ILE A 190 8.93 -14.77 -6.33
C ILE A 190 10.19 -15.06 -7.14
N ILE A 191 10.85 -16.21 -6.94
CA ILE A 191 12.08 -16.59 -7.61
C ILE A 191 11.83 -16.93 -9.08
N HIS A 192 10.76 -17.65 -9.39
CA HIS A 192 10.55 -18.23 -10.72
C HIS A 192 9.66 -17.39 -11.65
N LEU A 193 9.03 -16.33 -11.17
CA LEU A 193 8.30 -15.40 -12.04
C LEU A 193 9.26 -14.76 -13.07
N PRO A 194 8.84 -14.58 -14.34
CA PRO A 194 9.65 -13.87 -15.34
C PRO A 194 10.09 -12.47 -14.85
N ALA A 195 11.28 -12.05 -15.23
CA ALA A 195 11.90 -10.81 -14.73
C ALA A 195 11.09 -9.54 -15.10
N HIS A 196 10.34 -9.58 -16.21
CA HIS A 196 9.51 -8.46 -16.65
C HIS A 196 8.23 -8.26 -15.82
N VAL A 197 7.79 -9.29 -15.08
CA VAL A 197 6.56 -9.24 -14.27
C VAL A 197 6.84 -8.46 -12.99
N ALA A 198 6.15 -7.35 -12.75
CA ALA A 198 6.24 -6.62 -11.49
C ALA A 198 5.55 -7.38 -10.36
N ILE A 199 6.05 -7.24 -9.14
CA ILE A 199 5.45 -7.86 -7.94
C ILE A 199 4.93 -6.76 -7.00
N ILE A 200 3.67 -6.91 -6.58
CA ILE A 200 3.07 -6.10 -5.54
C ILE A 200 2.80 -7.02 -4.34
N ALA A 201 3.65 -6.94 -3.33
CA ALA A 201 3.54 -7.73 -2.11
C ALA A 201 2.86 -6.94 -1.00
N LEU A 202 1.74 -7.45 -0.47
CA LEU A 202 0.94 -6.79 0.58
C LEU A 202 1.07 -7.58 1.88
N SER A 203 1.56 -6.93 2.94
CA SER A 203 1.81 -7.55 4.26
C SER A 203 1.08 -6.84 5.38
N ALA A 204 0.51 -7.62 6.30
CA ALA A 204 -0.08 -7.10 7.54
C ALA A 204 0.96 -6.86 8.66
N THR A 205 2.17 -7.42 8.52
CA THR A 205 3.24 -7.31 9.52
C THR A 205 4.33 -6.37 9.04
N VAL A 206 4.86 -5.58 9.97
CA VAL A 206 5.91 -4.58 9.74
C VAL A 206 7.28 -5.08 10.22
N SER A 207 7.29 -6.01 11.19
CA SER A 207 8.50 -6.40 11.95
C SER A 207 9.67 -6.90 11.11
N ASN A 208 9.40 -7.53 9.94
CA ASN A 208 10.44 -8.09 9.06
C ASN A 208 10.38 -7.52 7.64
N ALA A 209 9.69 -6.37 7.46
CA ALA A 209 9.44 -5.82 6.12
C ALA A 209 10.73 -5.40 5.41
N GLU A 210 11.69 -4.83 6.14
CA GLU A 210 12.96 -4.39 5.57
C GLU A 210 13.82 -5.57 5.09
N GLU A 211 13.94 -6.63 5.91
CA GLU A 211 14.70 -7.84 5.58
C GLU A 211 14.07 -8.56 4.39
N PHE A 212 12.76 -8.73 4.42
CA PHE A 212 12.01 -9.37 3.33
C PHE A 212 12.08 -8.56 2.03
N GLY A 213 11.91 -7.24 2.12
CA GLY A 213 12.03 -6.36 0.96
C GLY A 213 13.44 -6.31 0.38
N ALA A 214 14.49 -6.39 1.23
CA ALA A 214 15.87 -6.51 0.79
C ALA A 214 16.09 -7.83 0.02
N TRP A 215 15.55 -8.93 0.51
CA TRP A 215 15.60 -10.21 -0.21
C TRP A 215 14.86 -10.16 -1.55
N ILE A 216 13.64 -9.60 -1.61
CA ILE A 216 12.93 -9.40 -2.90
C ILE A 216 13.81 -8.57 -3.86
N ARG A 217 14.44 -7.51 -3.37
CA ARG A 217 15.32 -6.64 -4.19
C ARG A 217 16.51 -7.41 -4.75
N GLU A 218 17.09 -8.31 -3.96
CA GLU A 218 18.19 -9.17 -4.41
C GLU A 218 17.75 -10.12 -5.52
N VAL A 219 16.58 -10.75 -5.37
CA VAL A 219 16.02 -11.70 -6.34
C VAL A 219 15.47 -11.01 -7.60
N ARG A 220 14.86 -9.82 -7.46
CA ARG A 220 14.10 -9.14 -8.52
C ARG A 220 14.75 -7.86 -9.05
N SER A 221 15.96 -7.54 -8.63
CA SER A 221 16.75 -6.35 -9.02
C SER A 221 16.19 -5.00 -8.57
N SER A 222 14.87 -4.86 -8.31
CA SER A 222 14.27 -3.64 -7.77
C SER A 222 13.04 -3.97 -6.93
N CYS A 223 12.91 -3.31 -5.78
CA CYS A 223 11.71 -3.38 -4.95
C CYS A 223 11.68 -2.15 -4.04
N GLU A 224 10.61 -1.37 -4.11
CA GLU A 224 10.35 -0.30 -3.17
C GLU A 224 9.69 -0.85 -1.90
N ILE A 225 10.25 -0.50 -0.74
CA ILE A 225 9.75 -0.96 0.55
C ILE A 225 9.00 0.19 1.22
N ILE A 226 7.70 0.03 1.42
CA ILE A 226 6.82 1.06 1.94
C ILE A 226 6.21 0.54 3.23
N VAL A 227 6.52 1.20 4.33
CA VAL A 227 6.11 0.79 5.68
C VAL A 227 5.22 1.86 6.30
N SER A 228 4.11 1.43 6.89
CA SER A 228 3.24 2.29 7.68
C SER A 228 2.84 1.56 8.97
N GLU A 229 3.09 2.20 10.11
CA GLU A 229 2.68 1.68 11.42
C GLU A 229 1.34 2.28 11.89
N LYS A 230 0.81 3.25 11.13
CA LYS A 230 -0.42 3.94 11.48
C LYS A 230 -1.61 2.96 11.43
N ARG A 231 -2.21 2.71 12.57
CA ARG A 231 -3.46 1.95 12.66
C ARG A 231 -4.66 2.88 12.47
N PRO A 232 -5.58 2.59 11.53
CA PRO A 232 -6.78 3.40 11.35
C PRO A 232 -7.72 3.28 12.56
N VAL A 233 -7.73 2.12 13.22
CA VAL A 233 -8.48 1.86 14.45
C VAL A 233 -7.51 1.49 15.56
N PRO A 234 -7.51 2.21 16.69
CA PRO A 234 -6.70 1.87 17.84
C PRO A 234 -7.02 0.46 18.36
N LEU A 235 -6.00 -0.28 18.78
CA LEU A 235 -6.15 -1.56 19.46
C LEU A 235 -5.96 -1.36 20.95
N TYR A 236 -7.02 -1.63 21.71
CA TYR A 236 -6.98 -1.70 23.19
C TYR A 236 -6.87 -3.17 23.59
N GLN A 237 -5.94 -3.45 24.48
CA GLN A 237 -5.70 -4.80 24.96
C GLN A 237 -6.32 -4.96 26.34
N HIS A 238 -7.14 -6.01 26.49
CA HIS A 238 -7.80 -6.34 27.75
C HIS A 238 -7.46 -7.78 28.15
N MET A 239 -7.54 -8.08 29.45
CA MET A 239 -7.40 -9.42 30.00
C MET A 239 -8.61 -9.74 30.86
N ILE A 240 -9.10 -10.96 30.77
CA ILE A 240 -10.18 -11.48 31.61
C ILE A 240 -9.57 -12.26 32.75
N VAL A 241 -9.95 -11.92 33.99
CA VAL A 241 -9.56 -12.64 35.19
C VAL A 241 -10.85 -12.97 35.97
N GLY A 242 -11.22 -14.24 36.02
CA GLY A 242 -12.53 -14.65 36.52
C GLY A 242 -13.66 -14.18 35.61
N GLU A 243 -14.54 -13.34 36.15
CA GLU A 243 -15.66 -12.72 35.40
C GLU A 243 -15.39 -11.26 35.02
N ASP A 244 -14.27 -10.69 35.46
CA ASP A 244 -13.94 -9.29 35.29
C ASP A 244 -12.99 -9.03 34.08
N ILE A 245 -13.18 -7.92 33.39
CA ILE A 245 -12.34 -7.47 32.29
C ILE A 245 -11.48 -6.31 32.76
N PHE A 246 -10.17 -6.39 32.58
CA PHE A 246 -9.20 -5.37 32.94
C PHE A 246 -8.44 -4.89 31.69
N ASP A 247 -8.12 -3.59 31.66
CA ASP A 247 -7.14 -3.08 30.70
C ASP A 247 -5.78 -3.72 30.98
N LEU A 248 -5.08 -4.19 29.94
CA LEU A 248 -3.76 -4.81 30.11
C LEU A 248 -2.72 -3.81 30.62
N TYR A 249 -2.78 -2.58 30.17
CA TYR A 249 -1.82 -1.54 30.52
C TYR A 249 -2.45 -0.42 31.35
N ALA A 250 -1.65 0.20 32.21
CA ALA A 250 -2.08 1.34 33.00
C ALA A 250 -2.29 2.59 32.13
N PRO A 251 -3.29 3.44 32.40
CA PRO A 251 -3.59 4.65 31.61
C PRO A 251 -2.43 5.65 31.49
N THR A 252 -1.53 5.65 32.47
CA THR A 252 -0.46 6.66 32.62
C THR A 252 0.95 6.14 32.35
N GLY A 253 1.13 4.90 31.86
CA GLY A 253 2.46 4.32 31.71
C GLY A 253 2.64 3.54 30.42
N LYS A 254 3.42 4.02 29.46
CA LYS A 254 3.78 3.28 28.25
C LYS A 254 4.36 1.89 28.64
N GLY A 255 3.60 0.83 28.38
CA GLY A 255 4.01 -0.55 28.58
C GLY A 255 4.02 -1.07 30.03
N LYS A 256 3.50 -0.33 31.02
CA LYS A 256 3.33 -0.82 32.39
C LYS A 256 2.00 -1.54 32.52
N LEU A 257 2.05 -2.76 33.07
CA LEU A 257 0.83 -3.54 33.37
C LEU A 257 -0.09 -2.77 34.32
N ASN A 258 -1.38 -2.92 34.13
CA ASN A 258 -2.39 -2.35 35.00
C ASN A 258 -2.25 -2.95 36.42
N PRO A 259 -2.07 -2.13 37.46
CA PRO A 259 -1.93 -2.63 38.84
C PRO A 259 -3.15 -3.43 39.34
N GLU A 260 -4.35 -3.04 38.89
CA GLU A 260 -5.60 -3.73 39.26
C GLU A 260 -5.63 -5.15 38.66
N LEU A 261 -5.20 -5.29 37.39
CA LEU A 261 -5.04 -6.60 36.75
C LEU A 261 -4.05 -7.48 37.53
N VAL A 262 -2.90 -6.93 37.92
CA VAL A 262 -1.87 -7.67 38.68
C VAL A 262 -2.40 -8.11 40.05
N ALA A 263 -3.18 -7.27 40.71
CA ALA A 263 -3.82 -7.64 41.98
C ALA A 263 -4.87 -8.74 41.79
N ALA A 264 -5.76 -8.60 40.82
CA ALA A 264 -6.80 -9.56 40.50
C ALA A 264 -6.21 -10.95 40.14
N THR A 265 -5.12 -10.98 39.38
CA THR A 265 -4.44 -12.23 39.00
C THR A 265 -3.88 -12.95 40.22
N ARG A 266 -3.24 -12.21 41.16
CA ARG A 266 -2.72 -12.79 42.43
C ARG A 266 -3.84 -13.34 43.31
N ASP A 267 -4.96 -12.61 43.42
CA ASP A 267 -6.12 -13.07 44.22
C ASP A 267 -6.76 -14.31 43.59
N SER A 268 -6.82 -14.42 42.28
CA SER A 268 -7.31 -15.61 41.58
C SER A 268 -6.41 -16.82 41.80
N GLU A 269 -5.08 -16.66 41.77
CA GLU A 269 -4.13 -17.73 42.06
C GLU A 269 -4.24 -18.23 43.52
N MET A 270 -4.43 -17.30 44.49
CA MET A 270 -4.60 -17.68 45.92
C MET A 270 -5.91 -18.46 46.17
N ARG A 271 -6.98 -18.14 45.42
CA ARG A 271 -8.26 -18.86 45.51
C ARG A 271 -8.20 -20.22 44.82
N GLY A 272 -7.52 -20.33 43.65
CA GLY A 272 -7.34 -21.59 42.93
C GLY A 272 -6.46 -22.60 43.68
N GLY A 273 -5.44 -22.14 44.42
CA GLY A 273 -4.57 -22.99 45.21
C GLY A 273 -5.19 -23.60 46.50
N ARG A 274 -6.37 -23.12 46.93
CA ARG A 274 -7.10 -23.67 48.10
C ARG A 274 -8.11 -24.77 47.75
N GLY A 275 -8.34 -25.07 46.48
CA GLY A 275 -9.31 -26.08 46.02
C GLY A 275 -8.73 -27.46 45.72
N SER A 276 -7.42 -27.68 45.91
CA SER A 276 -6.76 -28.95 45.67
C SER A 276 -6.10 -29.46 46.95
N ARG A 277 -6.91 -29.88 47.90
CA ARG A 277 -6.52 -30.80 49.01
C ARG A 277 -7.67 -31.74 49.28
#